data_f92469d3de49fbb22b8d6206a2974be3
#
_entry.id   f92469d3de49fbb22b8d6206a2974be3
#
_cell.length_a   1.000
_cell.length_b   1.000
_cell.length_c   1.000
_cell.angle_alpha   90.00
_cell.angle_beta   90.00
_cell.angle_gamma   90.00
#
_symmetry.space_group_name_H-M   'P 1'
#
loop_
_entity.id
_entity.type
_entity.pdbx_description
1 polymer ?
#
loop_
_entity_poly.entity_id
_entity_poly.type
_entity_poly.pdbx_seq_one_letter_code
_entity_poly.pdbx_strand_id
1 'polypeptide(L)'
;MSPSSRHSRPVIFIAWLALVATAPRAGADVAVPDRQTVGAIEHALLDAGLENVTVMPGGGIQIAYENRRFRRSVDALAITRLAAGEPIFVAERRLGLAAAAIEPPEPGGPARFRVLYPSDADFPSLPAGAMRAPTFAHATIDIGAIVDYRVGRIFDPMQIRAELEPRLVLNPWTGSRVRLGVLVPLRQDFPESDLQPDLDRVRPGRASIDQFAWIPGFSLVSFSGGFFGDNRWGVSAGAARPFHGGDWMIDLQADRTGFLAFPPTGTQYSPLDRTSGFAGLTWRPPVADVSVRLRAGQFLYGDRGVDFEVRRTFQDIDLAYFVQRTDGLDLFGIRLDLPIPPMTRSTGSWLKVQPTPRFAIDFRDQDVTQGLFVEGVASREEFLRQLSRTSLADGAGQYDARLGVPSASGARSERARSQTDWVSFTGMTGFINTPWAGVISDRTLEAGFASIPKAWAYDHRGTNENQLFSTTLGFLPRVETSLRWSRIRGYHSFEAIVPDSRLVDIDRMASARVVLLEPRQNLPGLSLGVEDARGQRRFHSTYAVTGMPFSLAGIQGRLAAGYGFRIFTAMRYVLDGTFGAAELSPLPWLRAQLEYDSEKWNAGLGLNPWAGLRLRAALLHFESLSLGAGWSLTL
;
A
#
# COMPACT_ATOMS: atom_id res chain seq x y z
N MET A 1 3.18 24.07 -40.63
CA MET A 1 3.34 22.68 -40.14
C MET A 1 2.66 22.61 -38.79
N SER A 2 1.48 21.99 -38.73
CA SER A 2 0.66 21.93 -37.53
C SER A 2 1.10 20.75 -36.64
N PRO A 3 1.29 20.92 -35.33
CA PRO A 3 1.49 19.80 -34.42
C PRO A 3 0.13 19.18 -34.05
N SER A 4 0.00 17.91 -34.30
CA SER A 4 -1.14 17.07 -33.93
C SER A 4 -1.35 17.04 -32.42
N SER A 5 -2.54 17.42 -31.98
CA SER A 5 -3.00 17.33 -30.60
C SER A 5 -3.07 15.87 -30.14
N ARG A 6 -2.11 15.41 -29.36
CA ARG A 6 -2.23 14.15 -28.63
C ARG A 6 -3.04 14.40 -27.35
N HIS A 7 -4.27 13.94 -27.32
CA HIS A 7 -5.08 13.91 -26.12
C HIS A 7 -4.49 12.87 -25.13
N SER A 8 -3.86 13.33 -24.07
CA SER A 8 -3.46 12.49 -22.95
C SER A 8 -4.72 12.02 -22.19
N ARG A 9 -5.00 10.73 -22.23
CA ARG A 9 -6.09 10.08 -21.50
C ARG A 9 -5.61 9.65 -20.12
N PRO A 10 -6.15 10.16 -19.01
CA PRO A 10 -5.78 9.74 -17.65
C PRO A 10 -6.43 8.40 -17.19
N VAL A 11 -6.97 7.60 -18.13
CA VAL A 11 -7.84 6.45 -17.83
C VAL A 11 -7.08 5.18 -17.38
N ILE A 12 -5.76 5.12 -17.56
CA ILE A 12 -5.00 3.87 -17.40
C ILE A 12 -4.80 3.43 -15.95
N PHE A 13 -4.79 4.34 -14.99
CA PHE A 13 -4.47 4.00 -13.59
C PHE A 13 -5.62 3.33 -12.83
N ILE A 14 -6.86 3.69 -13.12
CA ILE A 14 -8.06 3.10 -12.46
C ILE A 14 -8.34 1.69 -12.98
N ALA A 15 -8.07 1.42 -14.26
CA ALA A 15 -8.28 0.10 -14.86
C ALA A 15 -7.36 -1.00 -14.29
N TRP A 16 -6.17 -0.65 -13.84
CA TRP A 16 -5.20 -1.59 -13.26
C TRP A 16 -5.59 -2.06 -11.86
N LEU A 17 -6.12 -1.17 -11.01
CA LEU A 17 -6.61 -1.52 -9.67
C LEU A 17 -7.79 -2.50 -9.73
N ALA A 18 -8.68 -2.37 -10.72
CA ALA A 18 -9.79 -3.29 -10.93
C ALA A 18 -9.34 -4.68 -11.41
N LEU A 19 -8.25 -4.78 -12.17
CA LEU A 19 -7.73 -6.05 -12.70
C LEU A 19 -7.10 -6.93 -11.60
N VAL A 20 -6.51 -6.32 -10.58
CA VAL A 20 -5.90 -7.05 -9.45
C VAL A 20 -6.96 -7.64 -8.51
N ALA A 21 -8.12 -7.00 -8.38
CA ALA A 21 -9.19 -7.43 -7.50
C ALA A 21 -10.06 -8.58 -8.05
N THR A 22 -10.04 -8.81 -9.39
CA THR A 22 -10.93 -9.78 -10.07
C THR A 22 -10.23 -11.06 -10.52
N ALA A 23 -8.96 -11.28 -10.17
CA ALA A 23 -8.26 -12.51 -10.55
C ALA A 23 -8.96 -13.73 -9.94
N PRO A 24 -9.36 -14.73 -10.73
CA PRO A 24 -10.04 -15.91 -10.23
C PRO A 24 -9.13 -16.66 -9.25
N ARG A 25 -9.69 -17.05 -8.11
CA ARG A 25 -9.05 -17.91 -7.12
C ARG A 25 -8.94 -19.32 -7.73
N ALA A 26 -7.85 -19.62 -8.40
CA ALA A 26 -7.53 -20.99 -8.77
C ALA A 26 -7.22 -21.80 -7.52
N GLY A 27 -8.20 -22.49 -7.00
CA GLY A 27 -8.01 -23.53 -5.99
C GLY A 27 -7.28 -24.69 -6.65
N ALA A 28 -6.02 -24.93 -6.30
CA ALA A 28 -5.42 -26.23 -6.60
C ALA A 28 -5.96 -27.19 -5.54
N ASP A 29 -6.82 -28.12 -5.95
CA ASP A 29 -7.23 -29.24 -5.10
C ASP A 29 -5.99 -30.10 -4.84
N VAL A 30 -5.46 -30.01 -3.63
CA VAL A 30 -4.43 -30.95 -3.12
C VAL A 30 -5.19 -32.05 -2.42
N ALA A 31 -5.13 -33.27 -2.96
CA ALA A 31 -5.70 -34.45 -2.33
C ALA A 31 -5.06 -34.66 -0.95
N VAL A 32 -5.89 -34.84 0.09
CA VAL A 32 -5.44 -35.11 1.47
C VAL A 32 -5.09 -36.58 1.59
N PRO A 33 -3.84 -36.96 1.90
CA PRO A 33 -3.44 -38.33 2.07
C PRO A 33 -3.74 -38.86 3.47
N ASP A 34 -4.00 -40.16 3.57
CA ASP A 34 -4.22 -40.92 4.80
C ASP A 34 -2.92 -41.02 5.65
N ARG A 35 -2.98 -41.24 6.99
CA ARG A 35 -1.88 -41.17 7.99
C ARG A 35 -0.49 -41.48 7.44
N GLN A 36 0.40 -40.48 7.39
CA GLN A 36 1.56 -40.52 6.52
C GLN A 36 2.88 -40.76 7.24
N THR A 37 3.71 -41.55 6.60
CA THR A 37 5.15 -41.63 6.94
C THR A 37 5.84 -40.29 6.62
N VAL A 38 6.94 -39.97 7.33
CA VAL A 38 7.76 -38.76 7.09
C VAL A 38 8.05 -38.55 5.61
N GLY A 39 8.34 -39.63 4.86
CA GLY A 39 8.61 -39.56 3.42
C GLY A 39 7.38 -39.14 2.59
N ALA A 40 6.18 -39.55 2.98
CA ALA A 40 4.96 -39.17 2.29
C ALA A 40 4.63 -37.68 2.51
N ILE A 41 4.82 -37.16 3.73
CA ILE A 41 4.67 -35.72 4.00
C ILE A 41 5.68 -34.91 3.16
N GLU A 42 6.94 -35.35 3.13
CA GLU A 42 8.00 -34.69 2.34
C GLU A 42 7.65 -34.64 0.84
N HIS A 43 7.20 -35.76 0.28
CA HIS A 43 6.74 -35.80 -1.13
C HIS A 43 5.53 -34.88 -1.36
N ALA A 44 4.53 -34.89 -0.49
CA ALA A 44 3.36 -34.02 -0.62
C ALA A 44 3.75 -32.52 -0.61
N LEU A 45 4.72 -32.12 0.21
CA LEU A 45 5.19 -30.75 0.25
C LEU A 45 6.00 -30.35 -1.00
N LEU A 46 6.80 -31.26 -1.53
CA LEU A 46 7.53 -31.07 -2.80
C LEU A 46 6.56 -30.98 -3.99
N ASP A 47 5.56 -31.85 -4.04
CA ASP A 47 4.50 -31.82 -5.08
C ASP A 47 3.67 -30.54 -4.98
N ALA A 48 3.44 -30.05 -3.75
CA ALA A 48 2.86 -28.74 -3.52
C ALA A 48 3.76 -27.59 -3.94
N GLY A 49 5.00 -27.85 -4.38
CA GLY A 49 5.97 -26.90 -4.91
C GLY A 49 6.72 -26.08 -3.86
N LEU A 50 6.80 -26.57 -2.63
CA LEU A 50 7.72 -26.05 -1.61
C LEU A 50 9.13 -26.55 -1.89
N GLU A 51 10.13 -25.75 -1.54
CA GLU A 51 11.55 -26.03 -1.75
C GLU A 51 12.28 -26.17 -0.41
N ASN A 52 13.51 -26.67 -0.40
CA ASN A 52 14.32 -26.84 0.82
C ASN A 52 13.58 -27.59 1.94
N VAL A 53 12.79 -28.61 1.57
CA VAL A 53 11.92 -29.35 2.48
C VAL A 53 12.75 -30.30 3.35
N THR A 54 12.45 -30.32 4.64
CA THR A 54 12.99 -31.27 5.62
C THR A 54 11.87 -31.59 6.63
N VAL A 55 11.63 -32.86 6.89
CA VAL A 55 10.61 -33.33 7.83
C VAL A 55 11.24 -34.24 8.88
N MET A 56 10.96 -34.02 10.16
CA MET A 56 11.44 -34.84 11.25
C MET A 56 10.30 -35.23 12.21
N PRO A 57 10.25 -36.48 12.68
CA PRO A 57 9.41 -36.88 13.78
C PRO A 57 9.98 -36.33 15.11
N GLY A 58 9.13 -35.79 15.97
CA GLY A 58 9.50 -35.26 17.29
C GLY A 58 8.27 -35.10 18.14
N GLY A 59 8.29 -34.39 19.25
CA GLY A 59 7.12 -34.11 20.10
C GLY A 59 5.98 -33.31 19.43
N GLY A 60 5.67 -33.64 18.21
CA GLY A 60 4.91 -33.08 17.11
C GLY A 60 5.77 -33.17 15.85
N ILE A 61 5.17 -33.04 14.64
CA ILE A 61 5.93 -33.09 13.39
C ILE A 61 6.65 -31.74 13.20
N GLN A 62 7.98 -31.79 13.07
CA GLN A 62 8.79 -30.62 12.74
C GLN A 62 9.06 -30.58 11.25
N ILE A 63 8.69 -29.48 10.60
CA ILE A 63 8.80 -29.28 9.16
C ILE A 63 9.57 -27.99 8.91
N ALA A 64 10.56 -28.04 8.00
CA ALA A 64 11.18 -26.86 7.48
C ALA A 64 11.02 -26.81 5.96
N TYR A 65 10.67 -25.67 5.40
CA TYR A 65 10.53 -25.47 3.96
C TYR A 65 10.85 -24.03 3.54
N GLU A 66 11.07 -23.82 2.25
CA GLU A 66 11.15 -22.51 1.62
C GLU A 66 9.94 -22.31 0.70
N ASN A 67 9.18 -21.21 0.96
CA ASN A 67 8.00 -20.86 0.19
C ASN A 67 8.38 -19.89 -0.95
N ARG A 68 8.53 -20.43 -2.17
CA ARG A 68 8.67 -19.63 -3.40
C ARG A 68 7.46 -19.69 -4.31
N ARG A 69 6.48 -20.53 -3.97
CA ARG A 69 5.26 -20.73 -4.78
C ARG A 69 4.12 -19.83 -4.38
N PHE A 70 3.80 -19.79 -3.09
CA PHE A 70 2.66 -19.05 -2.57
C PHE A 70 3.10 -17.65 -2.16
N ARG A 71 2.27 -16.66 -2.43
CA ARG A 71 2.55 -15.28 -2.05
C ARG A 71 2.42 -15.05 -0.56
N ARG A 72 1.50 -15.76 0.08
CA ARG A 72 1.23 -15.62 1.51
C ARG A 72 1.78 -16.81 2.27
N SER A 73 2.49 -16.55 3.37
CA SER A 73 3.01 -17.59 4.26
C SER A 73 1.87 -18.45 4.85
N VAL A 74 0.69 -17.88 5.10
CA VAL A 74 -0.47 -18.62 5.60
C VAL A 74 -0.97 -19.70 4.64
N ASP A 75 -0.84 -19.50 3.32
CA ASP A 75 -1.20 -20.53 2.33
C ASP A 75 -0.24 -21.73 2.39
N ALA A 76 1.05 -21.48 2.51
CA ALA A 76 2.06 -22.53 2.67
C ALA A 76 1.88 -23.29 3.99
N LEU A 77 1.59 -22.56 5.08
CA LEU A 77 1.28 -23.16 6.40
C LEU A 77 0.04 -24.06 6.34
N ALA A 78 -1.02 -23.63 5.68
CA ALA A 78 -2.25 -24.45 5.54
C ALA A 78 -1.98 -25.75 4.77
N ILE A 79 -1.24 -25.67 3.65
CA ILE A 79 -0.86 -26.86 2.88
C ILE A 79 0.02 -27.79 3.71
N THR A 80 0.95 -27.24 4.47
CA THR A 80 1.82 -28.03 5.36
C THR A 80 0.99 -28.74 6.44
N ARG A 81 -0.01 -28.06 7.02
CA ARG A 81 -0.94 -28.66 7.99
C ARG A 81 -1.77 -29.78 7.38
N LEU A 82 -2.29 -29.59 6.15
CA LEU A 82 -3.03 -30.63 5.42
C LEU A 82 -2.15 -31.86 5.17
N ALA A 83 -0.90 -31.66 4.74
CA ALA A 83 0.02 -32.74 4.47
C ALA A 83 0.42 -33.51 5.74
N ALA A 84 0.55 -32.86 6.87
CA ALA A 84 0.96 -33.47 8.13
C ALA A 84 -0.20 -34.15 8.88
N GLY A 85 -1.42 -33.63 8.77
CA GLY A 85 -2.63 -34.14 9.46
C GLY A 85 -2.67 -33.95 10.97
N GLU A 86 -1.59 -33.44 11.60
CA GLU A 86 -1.39 -33.32 13.04
C GLU A 86 -0.85 -31.92 13.41
N PRO A 87 -0.86 -31.55 14.71
CA PRO A 87 -0.17 -30.33 15.15
C PRO A 87 1.28 -30.30 14.67
N ILE A 88 1.65 -29.19 14.03
CA ILE A 88 2.95 -29.01 13.39
C ILE A 88 3.69 -27.83 13.99
N PHE A 89 5.00 -27.93 13.94
CA PHE A 89 5.90 -26.82 14.14
C PHE A 89 6.67 -26.60 12.85
N VAL A 90 6.55 -25.41 12.26
CA VAL A 90 7.02 -25.13 10.92
C VAL A 90 8.10 -24.07 10.95
N ALA A 91 9.25 -24.33 10.34
CA ALA A 91 10.25 -23.33 10.07
C ALA A 91 10.19 -22.89 8.60
N GLU A 92 9.72 -21.67 8.36
CA GLU A 92 9.80 -21.06 7.02
C GLU A 92 11.24 -20.59 6.76
N ARG A 93 11.80 -21.05 5.65
CA ARG A 93 13.14 -20.65 5.17
C ARG A 93 13.03 -19.61 4.08
N ARG A 94 14.04 -18.73 4.00
CA ARG A 94 14.25 -17.79 2.90
C ARG A 94 15.73 -17.75 2.56
N LEU A 95 16.04 -17.91 1.28
CA LEU A 95 17.42 -18.04 0.82
C LEU A 95 18.19 -19.18 1.55
N GLY A 96 17.50 -20.26 1.88
CA GLY A 96 18.04 -21.38 2.64
C GLY A 96 18.20 -21.13 4.15
N LEU A 97 18.05 -19.88 4.65
CA LEU A 97 18.09 -19.54 6.07
C LEU A 97 16.72 -19.71 6.71
N ALA A 98 16.67 -20.18 7.96
CA ALA A 98 15.44 -20.09 8.74
C ALA A 98 15.05 -18.62 8.94
N ALA A 99 13.89 -18.22 8.47
CA ALA A 99 13.39 -16.87 8.65
C ALA A 99 12.57 -16.74 9.95
N ALA A 100 11.69 -17.71 10.22
CA ALA A 100 10.95 -17.82 11.46
C ALA A 100 10.47 -19.27 11.67
N ALA A 101 10.22 -19.63 12.91
CA ALA A 101 9.53 -20.86 13.30
C ALA A 101 8.13 -20.52 13.77
N ILE A 102 7.13 -21.23 13.25
CA ILE A 102 5.71 -20.89 13.40
C ILE A 102 4.97 -22.11 13.91
N GLU A 103 4.21 -21.94 14.99
CA GLU A 103 3.23 -22.88 15.46
C GLU A 103 1.84 -22.31 15.12
N PRO A 104 1.14 -22.88 14.12
CA PRO A 104 -0.17 -22.40 13.73
C PRO A 104 -1.24 -22.79 14.76
N PRO A 105 -2.34 -22.01 14.86
CA PRO A 105 -3.46 -22.36 15.73
C PRO A 105 -4.19 -23.62 15.24
N GLU A 106 -5.00 -24.22 16.13
CA GLU A 106 -5.96 -25.22 15.72
C GLU A 106 -6.97 -24.64 14.72
N PRO A 107 -7.36 -25.40 13.68
CA PRO A 107 -8.32 -24.97 12.68
C PRO A 107 -9.65 -24.52 13.29
N GLY A 108 -10.14 -23.33 12.90
CA GLY A 108 -11.36 -22.74 13.46
C GLY A 108 -11.24 -22.20 14.90
N GLY A 109 -10.06 -22.31 15.49
CA GLY A 109 -9.74 -21.76 16.80
C GLY A 109 -9.42 -20.25 16.76
N PRO A 110 -9.09 -19.65 17.91
CA PRO A 110 -8.62 -18.28 17.94
C PRO A 110 -7.31 -18.12 17.14
N ALA A 111 -7.18 -17.06 16.33
CA ALA A 111 -6.05 -16.78 15.44
C ALA A 111 -4.74 -16.44 16.22
N ARG A 112 -4.25 -17.38 17.03
CA ARG A 112 -3.07 -17.21 17.87
C ARG A 112 -1.89 -18.00 17.31
N PHE A 113 -1.15 -17.39 16.39
CA PHE A 113 0.12 -17.93 15.91
C PHE A 113 1.22 -17.66 16.93
N ARG A 114 2.02 -18.68 17.24
CA ARG A 114 3.28 -18.52 17.95
C ARG A 114 4.39 -18.40 16.92
N VAL A 115 5.18 -17.33 17.01
CA VAL A 115 6.28 -17.05 16.07
C VAL A 115 7.55 -16.85 16.87
N LEU A 116 8.61 -17.57 16.49
CA LEU A 116 9.95 -17.50 17.06
C LEU A 116 10.95 -17.21 15.94
N TYR A 117 11.97 -16.46 16.26
CA TYR A 117 13.07 -16.14 15.35
C TYR A 117 14.38 -16.78 15.84
N PRO A 118 15.37 -16.99 14.95
CA PRO A 118 16.68 -17.51 15.37
C PRO A 118 17.41 -16.62 16.40
N SER A 119 16.94 -15.41 16.65
CA SER A 119 17.40 -14.54 17.73
C SER A 119 16.75 -14.83 19.09
N ASP A 120 15.72 -15.65 19.15
CA ASP A 120 15.00 -15.98 20.38
C ASP A 120 15.66 -17.18 21.06
N ALA A 121 15.72 -17.17 22.40
CA ALA A 121 16.34 -18.23 23.18
C ALA A 121 15.65 -19.60 23.01
N ASP A 122 14.32 -19.57 22.79
CA ASP A 122 13.48 -20.76 22.63
C ASP A 122 13.38 -21.20 21.16
N PHE A 123 14.20 -20.65 20.26
CA PHE A 123 14.15 -21.07 18.86
C PHE A 123 14.53 -22.55 18.75
N PRO A 124 13.70 -23.37 18.08
CA PRO A 124 13.95 -24.81 18.02
C PRO A 124 15.21 -25.12 17.21
N SER A 125 15.91 -26.18 17.61
CA SER A 125 16.94 -26.76 16.77
C SER A 125 16.31 -27.32 15.50
N LEU A 126 16.67 -26.73 14.35
CA LEU A 126 16.15 -27.19 13.06
C LEU A 126 16.82 -28.49 12.62
N PRO A 127 16.06 -29.32 11.87
CA PRO A 127 16.61 -30.54 11.32
C PRO A 127 17.92 -30.29 10.52
N ALA A 128 18.98 -30.94 10.94
CA ALA A 128 20.26 -31.00 10.24
C ALA A 128 20.25 -32.10 9.15
N GLY A 129 19.17 -32.11 8.31
CA GLY A 129 19.05 -33.08 7.21
C GLY A 129 19.47 -32.50 5.87
N ALA A 130 19.73 -33.36 4.89
CA ALA A 130 19.94 -32.93 3.52
C ALA A 130 18.68 -32.22 3.02
N MET A 131 18.80 -30.95 2.61
CA MET A 131 17.71 -30.19 2.01
C MET A 131 17.34 -30.83 0.66
N ARG A 132 16.08 -31.21 0.49
CA ARG A 132 15.57 -31.67 -0.80
C ARG A 132 15.05 -30.50 -1.63
N ALA A 133 15.30 -30.55 -2.95
CA ALA A 133 15.03 -29.47 -3.89
C ALA A 133 15.63 -28.12 -3.42
N PRO A 134 16.95 -27.99 -3.32
CA PRO A 134 17.60 -26.78 -2.80
C PRO A 134 17.41 -25.60 -3.74
N THR A 135 17.03 -24.44 -3.19
CA THR A 135 16.74 -23.19 -3.94
C THR A 135 17.95 -22.67 -4.72
N PHE A 136 19.17 -22.91 -4.25
CA PHE A 136 20.39 -22.44 -4.93
C PHE A 136 20.75 -23.20 -6.23
N ALA A 137 20.01 -24.24 -6.57
CA ALA A 137 20.12 -24.89 -7.88
C ALA A 137 19.33 -24.17 -9.00
N HIS A 138 18.63 -23.08 -8.66
CA HIS A 138 17.69 -22.41 -9.57
C HIS A 138 18.10 -20.96 -9.85
N ALA A 139 17.89 -20.55 -11.10
CA ALA A 139 17.96 -19.18 -11.58
C ALA A 139 16.55 -18.65 -11.88
N THR A 140 16.31 -17.37 -11.63
CA THR A 140 15.06 -16.72 -11.97
C THR A 140 15.33 -15.46 -12.79
N ILE A 141 14.63 -15.28 -13.90
CA ILE A 141 14.56 -14.00 -14.61
C ILE A 141 13.25 -13.33 -14.20
N ASP A 142 13.37 -12.35 -13.33
CA ASP A 142 12.24 -11.52 -12.90
C ASP A 142 12.10 -10.33 -13.86
N ILE A 143 10.92 -10.14 -14.45
CA ILE A 143 10.63 -8.99 -15.31
C ILE A 143 9.86 -7.98 -14.48
N GLY A 144 10.52 -6.89 -14.09
CA GLY A 144 9.95 -5.77 -13.33
C GLY A 144 9.59 -4.60 -14.22
N ALA A 145 8.67 -3.79 -13.72
CA ALA A 145 8.41 -2.45 -14.25
C ALA A 145 8.81 -1.41 -13.21
N ILE A 146 9.43 -0.34 -13.66
CA ILE A 146 9.70 0.86 -12.86
C ILE A 146 8.84 1.97 -13.46
N VAL A 147 8.05 2.62 -12.64
CA VAL A 147 7.22 3.75 -13.06
C VAL A 147 7.40 4.87 -12.05
N ASP A 148 8.02 5.94 -12.50
CA ASP A 148 8.09 7.19 -11.75
C ASP A 148 7.24 8.23 -12.43
N TYR A 149 6.74 9.17 -11.66
CA TYR A 149 5.93 10.25 -12.19
C TYR A 149 6.14 11.54 -11.40
N ARG A 150 6.02 12.64 -12.12
CA ARG A 150 6.02 14.00 -11.57
C ARG A 150 4.72 14.66 -11.95
N VAL A 151 4.05 15.26 -10.97
CA VAL A 151 2.75 15.92 -11.18
C VAL A 151 2.82 17.34 -10.63
N GLY A 152 2.10 18.26 -11.27
CA GLY A 152 1.94 19.63 -10.78
C GLY A 152 2.89 20.65 -11.37
N ARG A 153 3.51 20.36 -12.53
CA ARG A 153 4.23 21.37 -13.32
C ARG A 153 3.24 22.09 -14.23
N ILE A 154 3.37 23.42 -14.35
CA ILE A 154 2.41 24.29 -15.04
C ILE A 154 2.30 23.95 -16.54
N PHE A 155 3.44 23.72 -17.22
CA PHE A 155 3.47 23.48 -18.66
C PHE A 155 3.40 22.00 -19.04
N ASP A 156 3.68 21.11 -18.11
CA ASP A 156 3.65 19.68 -18.29
C ASP A 156 3.12 19.03 -17.02
N PRO A 157 1.79 18.99 -16.87
CA PRO A 157 1.15 18.66 -15.60
C PRO A 157 1.41 17.23 -15.14
N MET A 158 1.83 16.33 -16.03
CA MET A 158 2.15 14.96 -15.71
C MET A 158 3.28 14.43 -16.58
N GLN A 159 4.44 14.23 -16.00
CA GLN A 159 5.59 13.57 -16.60
C GLN A 159 5.68 12.14 -16.10
N ILE A 160 5.99 11.19 -16.98
CA ILE A 160 6.10 9.77 -16.65
C ILE A 160 7.43 9.24 -17.15
N ARG A 161 8.13 8.50 -16.28
CA ARG A 161 9.22 7.59 -16.65
C ARG A 161 8.70 6.17 -16.48
N ALA A 162 8.71 5.36 -17.52
CA ALA A 162 8.35 3.96 -17.48
C ALA A 162 9.45 3.12 -18.10
N GLU A 163 9.94 2.13 -17.38
CA GLU A 163 11.04 1.25 -17.78
C GLU A 163 10.70 -0.20 -17.45
N LEU A 164 11.23 -1.13 -18.25
CA LEU A 164 11.26 -2.55 -17.89
C LEU A 164 12.64 -2.90 -17.33
N GLU A 165 12.67 -3.71 -16.28
CA GLU A 165 13.89 -4.27 -15.70
C GLU A 165 13.81 -5.79 -15.73
N PRO A 166 14.21 -6.48 -16.84
CA PRO A 166 14.53 -7.90 -16.77
C PRO A 166 15.78 -8.09 -15.91
N ARG A 167 15.64 -8.95 -14.88
CA ARG A 167 16.65 -9.13 -13.84
C ARG A 167 16.88 -10.61 -13.56
N LEU A 168 18.11 -11.07 -13.78
CA LEU A 168 18.55 -12.40 -13.35
C LEU A 168 18.78 -12.39 -11.84
N VAL A 169 18.14 -13.33 -11.15
CA VAL A 169 18.27 -13.55 -9.70
C VAL A 169 18.81 -14.95 -9.47
N LEU A 170 19.91 -15.03 -8.76
CA LEU A 170 20.59 -16.27 -8.39
C LEU A 170 20.75 -16.35 -6.87
N ASN A 171 20.71 -17.57 -6.33
CA ASN A 171 20.97 -17.86 -4.93
C ASN A 171 22.15 -18.86 -4.83
N PRO A 172 23.41 -18.42 -5.00
CA PRO A 172 24.56 -19.35 -5.12
C PRO A 172 24.83 -20.18 -3.86
N TRP A 173 24.57 -19.64 -2.67
CA TRP A 173 24.73 -20.31 -1.38
C TRP A 173 23.73 -19.77 -0.35
N THR A 174 23.67 -20.38 0.79
CA THR A 174 22.75 -20.04 1.88
C THR A 174 22.88 -18.56 2.29
N GLY A 175 21.75 -17.85 2.30
CA GLY A 175 21.66 -16.44 2.65
C GLY A 175 22.09 -15.48 1.54
N SER A 176 22.59 -15.99 0.41
CA SER A 176 23.06 -15.15 -0.70
C SER A 176 21.95 -14.86 -1.72
N ARG A 177 22.05 -13.70 -2.36
CA ARG A 177 21.23 -13.32 -3.53
C ARG A 177 22.07 -12.44 -4.45
N VAL A 178 22.26 -12.87 -5.68
CA VAL A 178 22.89 -12.10 -6.75
C VAL A 178 21.81 -11.60 -7.69
N ARG A 179 21.85 -10.34 -8.06
CA ARG A 179 20.89 -9.70 -8.97
C ARG A 179 21.67 -9.00 -10.08
N LEU A 180 21.29 -9.29 -11.34
CA LEU A 180 21.86 -8.66 -12.52
C LEU A 180 20.71 -8.20 -13.43
N GLY A 181 20.52 -6.90 -13.55
CA GLY A 181 19.41 -6.28 -14.29
C GLY A 181 19.88 -5.42 -15.46
N VAL A 182 18.94 -5.19 -16.37
CA VAL A 182 19.08 -4.23 -17.47
C VAL A 182 17.82 -3.36 -17.47
N LEU A 183 17.99 -2.05 -17.63
CA LEU A 183 16.89 -1.09 -17.74
C LEU A 183 16.61 -0.81 -19.21
N VAL A 184 15.37 -1.00 -19.62
CA VAL A 184 14.87 -0.76 -20.97
C VAL A 184 13.81 0.34 -20.90
N PRO A 185 14.08 1.57 -21.36
CA PRO A 185 13.11 2.65 -21.31
C PRO A 185 11.95 2.37 -22.28
N LEU A 186 10.72 2.55 -21.80
CA LEU A 186 9.48 2.47 -22.56
C LEU A 186 8.92 3.86 -22.85
N ARG A 187 8.98 4.72 -21.85
CA ARG A 187 8.56 6.12 -21.93
C ARG A 187 9.44 6.99 -21.04
N GLN A 188 9.88 8.12 -21.58
CA GLN A 188 10.73 9.05 -20.88
C GLN A 188 10.25 10.48 -21.13
N ASP A 189 9.56 11.07 -20.15
CA ASP A 189 9.14 12.48 -20.17
C ASP A 189 10.00 13.36 -19.23
N PHE A 190 10.88 12.75 -18.40
CA PHE A 190 11.76 13.50 -17.51
C PHE A 190 12.91 14.12 -18.28
N PRO A 191 13.26 15.38 -18.01
CA PRO A 191 14.46 15.97 -18.57
C PRO A 191 15.69 15.26 -18.01
N GLU A 192 16.69 15.07 -18.85
CA GLU A 192 18.02 14.65 -18.39
C GLU A 192 18.57 15.62 -17.34
N SER A 193 19.29 15.11 -16.39
CA SER A 193 19.94 15.89 -15.34
C SER A 193 21.30 15.30 -15.00
N ASP A 194 22.15 16.06 -14.32
CA ASP A 194 23.46 15.59 -13.85
C ASP A 194 23.37 14.34 -12.95
N LEU A 195 22.23 14.15 -12.27
CA LEU A 195 21.97 12.98 -11.44
C LEU A 195 21.43 11.78 -12.23
N GLN A 196 20.86 12.02 -13.40
CA GLN A 196 20.23 11.00 -14.26
C GLN A 196 20.51 11.35 -15.74
N PRO A 197 21.74 11.16 -16.23
CA PRO A 197 22.15 11.59 -17.58
C PRO A 197 21.91 10.55 -18.69
N ASP A 198 21.28 9.41 -18.38
CA ASP A 198 21.20 8.22 -19.23
C ASP A 198 19.79 7.59 -19.30
N LEU A 199 18.75 8.36 -18.97
CA LEU A 199 17.37 7.86 -18.83
C LEU A 199 16.73 7.38 -20.14
N ASP A 200 17.17 7.87 -21.28
CA ASP A 200 16.56 7.61 -22.60
C ASP A 200 17.07 6.35 -23.30
N ARG A 201 17.99 5.60 -22.68
CA ARG A 201 18.67 4.46 -23.30
C ARG A 201 18.64 3.19 -22.47
N VAL A 202 18.89 2.08 -23.15
CA VAL A 202 19.15 0.80 -22.50
C VAL A 202 20.47 0.92 -21.72
N ARG A 203 20.42 0.62 -20.44
CA ARG A 203 21.55 0.76 -19.52
C ARG A 203 21.58 -0.35 -18.47
N PRO A 204 22.73 -0.55 -17.78
CA PRO A 204 22.75 -1.45 -16.64
C PRO A 204 21.69 -1.07 -15.59
N GLY A 205 20.91 -2.04 -15.18
CA GLY A 205 20.05 -1.98 -14.02
C GLY A 205 20.82 -2.42 -12.78
N ARG A 206 20.11 -2.95 -11.79
CA ARG A 206 20.74 -3.42 -10.57
C ARG A 206 21.76 -4.53 -10.83
N ALA A 207 22.99 -4.39 -10.34
CA ALA A 207 24.03 -5.40 -10.37
C ALA A 207 24.66 -5.52 -8.99
N SER A 208 24.09 -6.38 -8.12
CA SER A 208 24.44 -6.43 -6.70
C SER A 208 24.45 -7.85 -6.17
N ILE A 209 25.22 -8.03 -5.10
CA ILE A 209 25.21 -9.21 -4.25
C ILE A 209 24.74 -8.82 -2.86
N ASP A 210 23.79 -9.60 -2.32
CA ASP A 210 23.32 -9.50 -0.95
C ASP A 210 23.72 -10.77 -0.20
N GLN A 211 24.07 -10.63 1.07
CA GLN A 211 24.27 -11.72 2.03
C GLN A 211 23.44 -11.45 3.27
N PHE A 212 22.62 -12.41 3.65
CA PHE A 212 21.92 -12.45 4.94
C PHE A 212 22.55 -13.52 5.82
N ALA A 213 22.56 -13.28 7.12
CA ALA A 213 22.95 -14.27 8.13
C ALA A 213 22.26 -13.97 9.46
N TRP A 214 21.99 -15.01 10.24
CA TRP A 214 21.62 -14.83 11.63
C TRP A 214 22.86 -14.90 12.53
N ILE A 215 22.99 -13.93 13.41
CA ILE A 215 23.85 -14.05 14.59
C ILE A 215 22.97 -14.65 15.69
N PRO A 216 23.19 -15.94 16.08
CA PRO A 216 22.31 -16.62 17.02
C PRO A 216 22.17 -15.83 18.34
N GLY A 217 20.94 -15.77 18.86
CA GLY A 217 20.61 -15.03 20.07
C GLY A 217 20.71 -13.50 19.96
N PHE A 218 21.08 -12.95 18.77
CA PHE A 218 21.27 -11.51 18.61
C PHE A 218 20.39 -10.90 17.52
N SER A 219 20.70 -11.10 16.22
CA SER A 219 19.97 -10.39 15.13
C SER A 219 20.15 -11.03 13.77
N LEU A 220 19.26 -10.71 12.83
CA LEU A 220 19.44 -10.87 11.39
C LEU A 220 20.36 -9.76 10.89
N VAL A 221 21.48 -10.12 10.32
CA VAL A 221 22.40 -9.18 9.67
C VAL A 221 22.30 -9.30 8.16
N SER A 222 22.60 -8.22 7.45
CA SER A 222 22.66 -8.20 6.00
C SER A 222 23.83 -7.34 5.53
N PHE A 223 24.39 -7.73 4.39
CA PHE A 223 25.40 -6.98 3.66
C PHE A 223 25.00 -6.92 2.20
N SER A 224 25.21 -5.79 1.54
CA SER A 224 25.04 -5.62 0.10
C SER A 224 26.24 -4.92 -0.49
N GLY A 225 26.63 -5.31 -1.71
CA GLY A 225 27.67 -4.64 -2.46
C GLY A 225 27.37 -4.66 -3.95
N GLY A 226 27.71 -3.58 -4.66
CA GLY A 226 27.55 -3.48 -6.10
C GLY A 226 26.86 -2.20 -6.57
N PHE A 227 26.21 -2.29 -7.73
CA PHE A 227 25.38 -1.23 -8.30
C PHE A 227 23.92 -1.45 -7.90
N PHE A 228 23.35 -0.51 -7.17
CA PHE A 228 22.04 -0.65 -6.54
C PHE A 228 20.88 -0.16 -7.43
N GLY A 229 21.17 0.52 -8.52
CA GLY A 229 20.21 1.28 -9.34
C GLY A 229 20.26 2.77 -9.01
N ASP A 230 19.46 3.56 -9.72
CA ASP A 230 19.37 5.03 -9.58
C ASP A 230 20.74 5.73 -9.51
N ASN A 231 21.65 5.26 -10.36
CA ASN A 231 23.02 5.76 -10.49
C ASN A 231 23.82 5.72 -9.17
N ARG A 232 23.56 4.71 -8.32
CA ARG A 232 24.25 4.48 -7.05
C ARG A 232 24.97 3.14 -7.01
N TRP A 233 26.25 3.16 -6.65
CA TRP A 233 27.05 1.97 -6.37
C TRP A 233 27.68 2.07 -4.99
N GLY A 234 28.01 0.94 -4.38
CA GLY A 234 28.67 0.98 -3.08
C GLY A 234 28.43 -0.25 -2.23
N VAL A 235 28.43 -0.03 -0.93
CA VAL A 235 28.21 -1.06 0.09
C VAL A 235 27.15 -0.62 1.09
N SER A 236 26.42 -1.60 1.61
CA SER A 236 25.42 -1.41 2.67
C SER A 236 25.54 -2.55 3.68
N ALA A 237 25.44 -2.23 4.95
CA ALA A 237 25.36 -3.19 6.04
C ALA A 237 24.17 -2.87 6.94
N GLY A 238 23.54 -3.89 7.49
CA GLY A 238 22.43 -3.68 8.40
C GLY A 238 22.16 -4.84 9.33
N ALA A 239 21.41 -4.56 10.40
CA ALA A 239 20.98 -5.54 11.38
C ALA A 239 19.52 -5.29 11.74
N ALA A 240 18.74 -6.36 11.96
CA ALA A 240 17.38 -6.27 12.46
C ALA A 240 17.13 -7.33 13.54
N ARG A 241 16.50 -6.92 14.62
CA ARG A 241 16.09 -7.83 15.70
C ARG A 241 14.58 -7.75 15.88
N PRO A 242 13.83 -8.76 15.41
CA PRO A 242 12.43 -8.93 15.76
C PRO A 242 12.33 -9.51 17.18
N PHE A 243 11.26 -9.18 17.90
CA PHE A 243 10.95 -9.70 19.23
C PHE A 243 9.43 -9.67 19.47
N HIS A 244 8.96 -10.38 20.52
CA HIS A 244 7.54 -10.61 20.81
C HIS A 244 6.77 -11.18 19.61
N GLY A 245 7.34 -12.19 18.92
CA GLY A 245 6.73 -12.78 17.73
C GLY A 245 6.69 -11.84 16.53
N GLY A 246 7.59 -10.87 16.45
CA GLY A 246 7.70 -9.90 15.37
C GLY A 246 6.77 -8.69 15.49
N ASP A 247 6.05 -8.54 16.60
CA ASP A 247 5.24 -7.35 16.85
C ASP A 247 6.11 -6.09 17.01
N TRP A 248 7.36 -6.29 17.43
CA TRP A 248 8.37 -5.24 17.50
C TRP A 248 9.59 -5.63 16.70
N MET A 249 10.23 -4.66 16.08
CA MET A 249 11.52 -4.85 15.41
C MET A 249 12.36 -3.59 15.54
N ILE A 250 13.59 -3.77 15.98
CA ILE A 250 14.62 -2.72 15.90
C ILE A 250 15.47 -3.03 14.68
N ASP A 251 15.78 -2.02 13.88
CA ASP A 251 16.66 -2.13 12.73
C ASP A 251 17.70 -1.02 12.68
N LEU A 252 18.88 -1.38 12.14
CA LEU A 252 20.00 -0.49 11.90
C LEU A 252 20.45 -0.67 10.46
N GLN A 253 20.83 0.42 9.82
CA GLN A 253 21.42 0.40 8.47
C GLN A 253 22.49 1.46 8.35
N ALA A 254 23.58 1.12 7.66
CA ALA A 254 24.66 2.04 7.30
C ALA A 254 25.07 1.75 5.86
N ASP A 255 25.16 2.81 5.06
CA ASP A 255 25.48 2.74 3.64
C ASP A 255 26.65 3.65 3.33
N ARG A 256 27.51 3.22 2.40
CA ARG A 256 28.51 4.07 1.80
C ARG A 256 28.46 3.91 0.29
N THR A 257 28.12 5.01 -0.43
CA THR A 257 27.81 4.98 -1.85
C THR A 257 28.55 6.06 -2.61
N GLY A 258 28.72 5.83 -3.90
CA GLY A 258 29.20 6.77 -4.89
C GLY A 258 28.18 6.86 -6.05
N PHE A 259 28.46 7.75 -6.97
CA PHE A 259 27.69 7.92 -8.21
C PHE A 259 28.27 7.03 -9.31
N LEU A 260 27.40 6.40 -10.12
CA LEU A 260 27.78 5.64 -11.31
C LEU A 260 26.66 5.75 -12.34
N ALA A 261 26.99 6.29 -13.51
CA ALA A 261 26.07 6.44 -14.62
C ALA A 261 26.75 6.08 -15.96
N PHE A 262 25.95 5.84 -17.00
CA PHE A 262 26.40 5.36 -18.30
C PHE A 262 25.90 6.26 -19.45
N PRO A 263 26.18 7.58 -19.44
CA PRO A 263 25.79 8.49 -20.53
C PRO A 263 26.51 8.15 -21.84
N PRO A 264 26.08 8.77 -22.99
CA PRO A 264 26.72 8.57 -24.30
C PRO A 264 28.20 8.88 -24.30
N THR A 265 28.61 9.82 -23.45
CA THR A 265 29.99 10.32 -23.34
C THR A 265 30.95 9.37 -22.60
N GLY A 266 30.45 8.25 -22.11
CA GLY A 266 31.24 7.24 -21.38
C GLY A 266 30.76 7.08 -19.93
N THR A 267 31.44 6.23 -19.18
CA THR A 267 31.08 5.96 -17.78
C THR A 267 31.46 7.14 -16.89
N GLN A 268 30.50 7.67 -16.15
CA GLN A 268 30.71 8.66 -15.10
C GLN A 268 30.68 7.98 -13.74
N TYR A 269 31.67 8.26 -12.91
CA TYR A 269 31.75 7.63 -11.60
C TYR A 269 32.36 8.58 -10.56
N SER A 270 31.90 8.48 -9.31
CA SER A 270 32.55 9.07 -8.14
C SER A 270 33.05 7.99 -7.18
N PRO A 271 34.05 8.28 -6.34
CA PRO A 271 34.39 7.40 -5.22
C PRO A 271 33.21 7.28 -4.25
N LEU A 272 33.35 6.41 -3.23
CA LEU A 272 32.35 6.23 -2.15
C LEU A 272 32.38 7.46 -1.22
N ASP A 273 31.76 8.53 -1.60
CA ASP A 273 31.79 9.85 -0.96
C ASP A 273 30.51 10.16 -0.14
N ARG A 274 29.46 9.37 -0.32
CA ARG A 274 28.19 9.54 0.41
C ARG A 274 28.04 8.48 1.48
N THR A 275 27.73 8.93 2.69
CA THR A 275 27.39 8.06 3.83
C THR A 275 25.99 8.36 4.26
N SER A 276 25.17 7.32 4.43
CA SER A 276 23.84 7.39 5.04
C SER A 276 23.68 6.30 6.07
N GLY A 277 22.68 6.41 6.93
CA GLY A 277 22.40 5.37 7.91
C GLY A 277 21.27 5.75 8.85
N PHE A 278 20.59 4.73 9.36
CA PHE A 278 19.39 4.87 10.16
C PHE A 278 19.36 3.89 11.31
N ALA A 279 18.75 4.34 12.41
CA ALA A 279 18.19 3.49 13.44
C ALA A 279 16.66 3.53 13.31
N GLY A 280 16.02 2.37 13.34
CA GLY A 280 14.58 2.20 13.15
C GLY A 280 13.94 1.40 14.27
N LEU A 281 12.68 1.73 14.56
CA LEU A 281 11.79 0.99 15.42
C LEU A 281 10.48 0.76 14.69
N THR A 282 10.07 -0.50 14.54
CA THR A 282 8.78 -0.88 13.98
C THR A 282 7.92 -1.53 15.04
N TRP A 283 6.69 -1.09 15.16
CA TRP A 283 5.67 -1.66 16.02
C TRP A 283 4.47 -2.13 15.19
N ARG A 284 4.00 -3.34 15.47
CA ARG A 284 2.79 -3.93 14.86
C ARG A 284 1.74 -4.13 15.93
N PRO A 285 0.78 -3.19 16.06
CA PRO A 285 -0.34 -3.34 17.00
C PRO A 285 -1.17 -4.57 16.66
N PRO A 286 -1.79 -5.24 17.64
CA PRO A 286 -2.63 -6.43 17.41
C PRO A 286 -4.01 -6.06 16.82
N VAL A 287 -4.05 -5.12 15.89
CA VAL A 287 -5.25 -4.61 15.23
C VAL A 287 -4.99 -4.59 13.74
N ALA A 288 -5.51 -5.55 13.01
CA ALA A 288 -5.26 -5.73 11.58
C ALA A 288 -3.74 -5.89 11.26
N ASP A 289 -3.38 -6.07 10.00
CA ASP A 289 -1.95 -6.08 9.60
C ASP A 289 -1.45 -4.65 9.38
N VAL A 290 -1.19 -3.97 10.49
CA VAL A 290 -0.66 -2.60 10.53
C VAL A 290 0.74 -2.60 11.08
N SER A 291 1.61 -1.76 10.54
CA SER A 291 2.91 -1.44 11.13
C SER A 291 3.10 0.06 11.22
N VAL A 292 3.61 0.49 12.37
CA VAL A 292 4.05 1.86 12.64
C VAL A 292 5.56 1.84 12.74
N ARG A 293 6.25 2.61 11.89
CA ARG A 293 7.70 2.66 11.84
C ARG A 293 8.19 4.08 12.06
N LEU A 294 9.19 4.20 12.92
CA LEU A 294 9.96 5.42 13.12
C LEU A 294 11.42 5.13 12.78
N ARG A 295 12.02 5.92 11.91
CA ARG A 295 13.46 5.88 11.60
C ARG A 295 14.06 7.26 11.84
N ALA A 296 15.29 7.28 12.36
CA ALA A 296 16.06 8.50 12.54
C ALA A 296 17.49 8.28 12.04
N GLY A 297 18.04 9.29 11.36
CA GLY A 297 19.40 9.17 10.84
C GLY A 297 19.76 10.19 9.77
N GLN A 298 20.70 9.81 8.93
CA GLN A 298 21.20 10.61 7.81
C GLN A 298 20.77 9.98 6.49
N PHE A 299 20.12 10.78 5.65
CA PHE A 299 19.67 10.38 4.32
C PHE A 299 20.81 10.42 3.29
N LEU A 300 20.53 9.95 2.08
CA LEU A 300 21.50 9.73 1.00
C LEU A 300 22.33 10.97 0.66
N TYR A 301 21.75 12.15 0.69
CA TYR A 301 22.43 13.40 0.32
C TYR A 301 23.04 14.15 1.50
N GLY A 302 23.05 13.52 2.69
CA GLY A 302 23.72 14.03 3.89
C GLY A 302 22.78 14.78 4.85
N ASP A 303 21.57 15.06 4.42
CA ASP A 303 20.52 15.64 5.25
C ASP A 303 20.14 14.70 6.41
N ARG A 304 19.80 15.27 7.58
CA ARG A 304 19.49 14.51 8.79
C ARG A 304 18.05 14.73 9.21
N GLY A 305 17.44 13.66 9.71
CA GLY A 305 16.06 13.78 10.13
C GLY A 305 15.41 12.51 10.60
N VAL A 306 14.09 12.56 10.61
CA VAL A 306 13.22 11.45 11.02
C VAL A 306 12.23 11.11 9.90
N ASP A 307 11.89 9.83 9.82
CA ASP A 307 10.87 9.29 8.93
C ASP A 307 9.87 8.50 9.78
N PHE A 308 8.61 8.89 9.71
CA PHE A 308 7.50 8.22 10.37
C PHE A 308 6.58 7.64 9.31
N GLU A 309 6.33 6.32 9.37
CA GLU A 309 5.49 5.61 8.41
C GLU A 309 4.42 4.80 9.15
N VAL A 310 3.19 4.88 8.67
CA VAL A 310 2.10 3.97 9.04
C VAL A 310 1.72 3.18 7.80
N ARG A 311 1.92 1.88 7.84
CA ARG A 311 1.63 0.94 6.74
C ARG A 311 0.53 -0.01 7.16
N ARG A 312 -0.38 -0.29 6.26
CA ARG A 312 -1.34 -1.38 6.38
C ARG A 312 -1.24 -2.32 5.19
N THR A 313 -1.27 -3.61 5.48
CA THR A 313 -1.34 -4.67 4.47
C THR A 313 -2.79 -5.14 4.34
N PHE A 314 -3.35 -5.00 3.15
CA PHE A 314 -4.67 -5.51 2.79
C PHE A 314 -4.48 -6.81 2.02
N GLN A 315 -4.52 -7.94 2.71
CA GLN A 315 -4.17 -9.27 2.19
C GLN A 315 -2.72 -9.32 1.66
N ASP A 316 -2.45 -8.76 0.47
CA ASP A 316 -1.13 -8.73 -0.16
C ASP A 316 -0.81 -7.36 -0.78
N ILE A 317 -1.70 -6.38 -0.61
CA ILE A 317 -1.51 -4.99 -1.03
C ILE A 317 -1.04 -4.19 0.17
N ASP A 318 0.12 -3.53 0.08
CA ASP A 318 0.57 -2.60 1.11
C ASP A 318 0.26 -1.17 0.72
N LEU A 319 -0.32 -0.43 1.63
CA LEU A 319 -0.48 1.01 1.55
C LEU A 319 0.17 1.64 2.78
N ALA A 320 1.08 2.57 2.56
CA ALA A 320 1.72 3.31 3.63
C ALA A 320 1.58 4.82 3.42
N TYR A 321 1.38 5.53 4.52
CA TYR A 321 1.51 6.98 4.62
C TYR A 321 2.77 7.28 5.40
N PHE A 322 3.59 8.20 4.92
CA PHE A 322 4.79 8.59 5.62
C PHE A 322 4.95 10.11 5.70
N VAL A 323 5.60 10.54 6.76
CA VAL A 323 6.02 11.93 6.98
C VAL A 323 7.50 11.91 7.28
N GLN A 324 8.27 12.71 6.56
CA GLN A 324 9.69 12.89 6.80
C GLN A 324 9.94 14.34 7.20
N ARG A 325 10.74 14.52 8.23
CA ARG A 325 11.26 15.85 8.60
C ARG A 325 12.77 15.81 8.53
N THR A 326 13.34 16.61 7.65
CA THR A 326 14.77 16.62 7.37
C THR A 326 15.27 18.03 7.08
N ASP A 327 16.30 18.48 7.83
CA ASP A 327 16.93 19.79 7.71
C ASP A 327 15.93 20.96 7.54
N GLY A 328 14.81 20.91 8.30
CA GLY A 328 13.76 21.94 8.28
C GLY A 328 12.72 21.79 7.18
N LEU A 329 12.81 20.75 6.35
CA LEU A 329 11.83 20.42 5.32
C LEU A 329 10.89 19.30 5.82
N ASP A 330 9.59 19.53 5.73
CA ASP A 330 8.56 18.53 5.99
C ASP A 330 8.04 17.95 4.67
N LEU A 331 8.23 16.65 4.48
CA LEU A 331 7.77 15.89 3.32
C LEU A 331 6.64 14.95 3.74
N PHE A 332 5.62 14.84 2.93
CA PHE A 332 4.57 13.84 3.06
C PHE A 332 4.57 12.92 1.84
N GLY A 333 4.28 11.65 2.05
CA GLY A 333 4.18 10.74 0.93
C GLY A 333 3.29 9.53 1.19
N ILE A 334 3.07 8.80 0.10
CA ILE A 334 2.28 7.58 0.07
C ILE A 334 3.07 6.56 -0.70
N ARG A 335 3.16 5.37 -0.15
CA ARG A 335 3.76 4.20 -0.79
C ARG A 335 2.67 3.17 -1.02
N LEU A 336 2.52 2.74 -2.26
CA LEU A 336 1.65 1.66 -2.67
C LEU A 336 2.50 0.53 -3.24
N ASP A 337 2.36 -0.66 -2.67
CA ASP A 337 3.07 -1.85 -3.12
C ASP A 337 2.06 -2.94 -3.48
N LEU A 338 1.94 -3.22 -4.77
CA LEU A 338 0.92 -4.08 -5.38
C LEU A 338 1.50 -5.44 -5.76
N PRO A 339 0.79 -6.53 -5.49
CA PRO A 339 1.15 -7.84 -6.00
C PRO A 339 0.93 -7.91 -7.52
N ILE A 340 1.89 -8.48 -8.26
CA ILE A 340 1.73 -8.73 -9.69
C ILE A 340 1.32 -10.19 -9.92
N PRO A 341 0.26 -10.50 -10.70
CA PRO A 341 -0.08 -11.88 -11.07
C PRO A 341 1.09 -12.64 -11.70
N PRO A 342 1.17 -13.99 -11.55
CA PRO A 342 0.19 -14.89 -10.96
C PRO A 342 0.27 -14.99 -9.42
N MET A 343 -0.84 -15.39 -8.80
CA MET A 343 -0.91 -15.56 -7.32
C MET A 343 -0.13 -16.80 -6.82
N THR A 344 0.04 -17.80 -7.67
CA THR A 344 0.90 -18.96 -7.43
C THR A 344 1.95 -19.02 -8.53
N ARG A 345 3.20 -19.23 -8.15
CA ARG A 345 4.33 -19.30 -9.09
C ARG A 345 4.59 -20.71 -9.56
N SER A 346 5.13 -20.85 -10.77
CA SER A 346 5.57 -22.15 -11.28
C SER A 346 6.77 -22.66 -10.45
N THR A 347 6.83 -23.98 -10.27
CA THR A 347 7.90 -24.70 -9.58
C THR A 347 8.53 -25.73 -10.50
N GLY A 348 9.67 -26.27 -10.17
CA GLY A 348 10.26 -27.43 -10.84
C GLY A 348 11.21 -27.16 -12.02
N SER A 349 11.42 -25.92 -12.49
CA SER A 349 12.40 -25.59 -13.54
C SER A 349 13.67 -24.99 -12.93
N TRP A 350 14.84 -25.35 -13.47
CA TRP A 350 16.13 -24.75 -13.07
C TRP A 350 16.24 -23.26 -13.46
N LEU A 351 15.55 -22.86 -14.54
CA LEU A 351 15.42 -21.47 -14.97
C LEU A 351 13.94 -21.11 -15.04
N LYS A 352 13.54 -20.04 -14.37
CA LYS A 352 12.18 -19.50 -14.37
C LYS A 352 12.19 -18.10 -14.94
N VAL A 353 11.23 -17.81 -15.83
CA VAL A 353 10.95 -16.46 -16.30
C VAL A 353 9.58 -16.07 -15.74
N GLN A 354 9.52 -15.01 -14.98
CA GLN A 354 8.29 -14.58 -14.30
C GLN A 354 8.25 -13.07 -14.12
N PRO A 355 7.08 -12.46 -13.96
CA PRO A 355 7.03 -11.06 -13.51
C PRO A 355 7.59 -10.94 -12.09
N THR A 356 8.12 -9.77 -11.74
CA THR A 356 8.48 -9.47 -10.34
C THR A 356 7.29 -9.70 -9.44
N PRO A 357 7.50 -10.15 -8.19
CA PRO A 357 6.37 -10.44 -7.30
C PRO A 357 5.51 -9.23 -6.99
N ARG A 358 6.09 -8.07 -7.03
CA ARG A 358 5.45 -6.84 -6.56
C ARG A 358 5.89 -5.65 -7.42
N PHE A 359 5.02 -4.65 -7.42
CA PHE A 359 5.23 -3.37 -8.06
C PHE A 359 4.98 -2.26 -7.02
N ALA A 360 5.98 -1.47 -6.72
CA ALA A 360 5.89 -0.37 -5.78
C ALA A 360 5.85 0.97 -6.50
N ILE A 361 5.01 1.87 -6.00
CA ILE A 361 4.96 3.27 -6.40
C ILE A 361 5.04 4.12 -5.15
N ASP A 362 5.98 5.05 -5.13
CA ASP A 362 6.12 6.05 -4.08
C ASP A 362 5.67 7.41 -4.62
N PHE A 363 4.74 8.03 -3.92
CA PHE A 363 4.34 9.41 -4.14
C PHE A 363 4.92 10.29 -3.03
N ARG A 364 5.53 11.42 -3.41
CA ARG A 364 5.99 12.47 -2.51
C ARG A 364 5.36 13.80 -2.89
N ASP A 365 5.00 14.60 -1.91
CA ASP A 365 4.35 15.90 -2.13
C ASP A 365 5.31 16.94 -2.73
N GLN A 366 6.63 16.73 -2.61
CA GLN A 366 7.67 17.59 -3.16
C GLN A 366 8.70 16.76 -3.93
N ASP A 367 9.09 17.26 -5.10
CA ASP A 367 10.15 16.67 -5.95
C ASP A 367 11.51 17.25 -5.53
N VAL A 368 12.07 16.71 -4.46
CA VAL A 368 13.33 17.14 -3.86
C VAL A 368 14.26 15.95 -3.59
N THR A 369 15.55 16.21 -3.50
CA THR A 369 16.57 15.20 -3.21
C THR A 369 16.70 14.87 -1.72
N GLN A 370 16.19 15.74 -0.84
CA GLN A 370 16.18 15.50 0.60
C GLN A 370 15.29 14.32 0.97
N GLY A 371 15.62 13.63 2.04
CA GLY A 371 14.84 12.51 2.56
C GLY A 371 14.91 11.24 1.71
N LEU A 372 15.84 11.12 0.75
CA LEU A 372 16.01 9.91 -0.04
C LEU A 372 16.84 8.86 0.70
N PHE A 373 16.41 7.61 0.61
CA PHE A 373 17.15 6.45 1.09
C PHE A 373 18.00 5.84 -0.02
N VAL A 374 18.99 5.03 0.35
CA VAL A 374 19.65 4.13 -0.61
C VAL A 374 18.70 2.97 -0.89
N GLU A 375 18.23 2.90 -2.11
CA GLU A 375 17.36 1.82 -2.59
C GLU A 375 18.19 0.66 -3.11
N GLY A 376 17.55 -0.49 -3.31
CA GLY A 376 18.19 -1.63 -3.94
C GLY A 376 19.10 -2.46 -3.07
N VAL A 377 19.36 -2.08 -1.84
CA VAL A 377 20.12 -2.88 -0.86
C VAL A 377 19.30 -4.01 -0.24
N ALA A 378 19.92 -4.90 0.51
CA ALA A 378 19.26 -6.00 1.20
C ALA A 378 18.26 -5.50 2.23
N SER A 379 16.98 -5.77 2.03
CA SER A 379 15.92 -5.41 2.96
C SER A 379 15.64 -6.54 3.94
N ARG A 380 15.91 -6.31 5.21
CA ARG A 380 15.62 -7.23 6.31
C ARG A 380 14.11 -7.28 6.60
N GLU A 381 13.40 -6.18 6.37
CA GLU A 381 11.93 -6.13 6.46
C GLU A 381 11.28 -7.02 5.39
N GLU A 382 11.76 -6.96 4.14
CA GLU A 382 11.33 -7.87 3.07
C GLU A 382 11.64 -9.33 3.40
N PHE A 383 12.82 -9.61 3.96
CA PHE A 383 13.21 -10.95 4.39
C PHE A 383 12.29 -11.51 5.48
N LEU A 384 11.78 -10.68 6.39
CA LEU A 384 10.86 -11.07 7.47
C LEU A 384 9.38 -10.81 7.15
N ARG A 385 9.06 -10.44 5.91
CA ARG A 385 7.70 -10.06 5.51
C ARG A 385 6.70 -11.18 5.78
N GLN A 386 5.50 -10.84 6.28
CA GLN A 386 4.40 -11.76 6.60
C GLN A 386 4.73 -12.83 7.66
N LEU A 387 5.84 -12.71 8.36
CA LEU A 387 6.27 -13.67 9.38
C LEU A 387 6.07 -13.14 10.81
N SER A 388 5.39 -12.02 11.00
CA SER A 388 5.00 -11.56 12.33
C SER A 388 3.70 -12.22 12.80
N ARG A 389 3.52 -12.31 14.11
CA ARG A 389 2.31 -12.83 14.74
C ARG A 389 1.05 -12.10 14.25
N THR A 390 1.13 -10.77 14.13
CA THR A 390 0.01 -9.93 13.67
C THR A 390 -0.32 -10.17 12.19
N SER A 391 0.67 -10.25 11.30
CA SER A 391 0.45 -10.54 9.87
C SER A 391 -0.17 -11.92 9.66
N LEU A 392 0.29 -12.94 10.40
CA LEU A 392 -0.26 -14.28 10.30
C LEU A 392 -1.70 -14.34 10.84
N ALA A 393 -1.99 -13.63 11.95
CA ALA A 393 -3.32 -13.55 12.52
C ALA A 393 -4.33 -12.85 11.58
N ASP A 394 -3.93 -11.81 10.84
CA ASP A 394 -4.78 -11.20 9.81
C ASP A 394 -5.10 -12.19 8.66
N GLY A 395 -4.18 -13.11 8.37
CA GLY A 395 -4.36 -14.18 7.41
C GLY A 395 -5.11 -15.42 7.89
N ALA A 396 -5.52 -15.48 9.16
CA ALA A 396 -6.13 -16.69 9.77
C ALA A 396 -7.40 -17.15 9.05
N GLY A 397 -8.23 -16.23 8.58
CA GLY A 397 -9.43 -16.57 7.81
C GLY A 397 -9.11 -17.28 6.48
N GLN A 398 -7.99 -16.96 5.83
CA GLN A 398 -7.53 -17.65 4.63
C GLN A 398 -6.91 -19.02 4.97
N TYR A 399 -6.19 -19.10 6.10
CA TYR A 399 -5.67 -20.35 6.63
C TYR A 399 -6.81 -21.34 6.86
N ASP A 400 -7.87 -20.95 7.60
CA ASP A 400 -9.04 -21.78 7.87
C ASP A 400 -9.77 -22.19 6.58
N ALA A 401 -9.97 -21.24 5.65
CA ALA A 401 -10.63 -21.52 4.39
C ALA A 401 -9.88 -22.57 3.54
N ARG A 402 -8.53 -22.55 3.57
CA ARG A 402 -7.70 -23.57 2.91
C ARG A 402 -7.83 -24.95 3.57
N LEU A 403 -8.08 -24.99 4.87
CA LEU A 403 -8.32 -26.23 5.62
C LEU A 403 -9.77 -26.73 5.50
N GLY A 404 -10.65 -26.03 4.75
CA GLY A 404 -12.05 -26.37 4.62
C GLY A 404 -12.89 -26.07 5.87
N VAL A 405 -12.38 -25.24 6.79
CA VAL A 405 -13.05 -24.90 8.05
C VAL A 405 -13.74 -23.54 7.90
N PRO A 406 -15.02 -23.39 8.32
CA PRO A 406 -15.69 -22.10 8.34
C PRO A 406 -14.97 -21.12 9.26
N SER A 407 -14.53 -19.98 8.73
CA SER A 407 -13.84 -18.98 9.52
C SER A 407 -14.82 -18.17 10.37
N ALA A 408 -14.54 -18.05 11.68
CA ALA A 408 -15.28 -17.16 12.58
C ALA A 408 -15.15 -15.66 12.18
N SER A 409 -14.13 -15.30 11.38
CA SER A 409 -13.94 -13.94 10.88
C SER A 409 -14.89 -13.58 9.73
N GLY A 410 -15.38 -14.56 8.96
CA GLY A 410 -16.33 -14.35 7.85
C GLY A 410 -17.67 -13.74 8.32
N ALA A 411 -18.17 -14.14 9.47
CA ALA A 411 -19.42 -13.63 10.05
C ALA A 411 -19.33 -12.15 10.48
N ARG A 412 -18.14 -11.64 10.82
CA ARG A 412 -17.92 -10.20 11.09
C ARG A 412 -17.91 -9.37 9.82
N SER A 413 -17.37 -9.91 8.72
CA SER A 413 -17.32 -9.24 7.42
C SER A 413 -18.71 -9.07 6.79
N GLU A 414 -19.63 -10.01 6.98
CA GLU A 414 -20.99 -9.92 6.43
C GLU A 414 -21.86 -8.87 7.15
N ARG A 415 -21.71 -8.73 8.47
CA ARG A 415 -22.42 -7.68 9.22
C ARG A 415 -21.94 -6.26 8.87
N ALA A 416 -20.69 -6.09 8.45
CA ALA A 416 -20.15 -4.79 7.99
C ALA A 416 -20.64 -4.39 6.58
N ARG A 417 -21.14 -5.34 5.78
CA ARG A 417 -21.64 -5.07 4.42
C ARG A 417 -23.02 -4.39 4.35
N SER A 418 -23.74 -4.24 5.45
CA SER A 418 -25.12 -3.76 5.42
C SER A 418 -25.30 -2.22 5.49
N GLN A 419 -24.25 -1.46 5.76
CA GLN A 419 -24.28 0.00 5.73
C GLN A 419 -23.25 0.53 4.74
N THR A 420 -23.66 0.70 3.50
CA THR A 420 -22.88 1.40 2.47
C THR A 420 -22.90 2.89 2.74
N ASP A 421 -21.92 3.37 3.51
CA ASP A 421 -21.72 4.80 3.66
C ASP A 421 -21.29 5.40 2.32
N TRP A 422 -21.79 6.60 2.04
CA TRP A 422 -21.55 7.30 0.79
C TRP A 422 -20.41 8.30 0.95
N VAL A 423 -19.55 8.36 -0.04
CA VAL A 423 -18.49 9.36 -0.12
C VAL A 423 -19.07 10.65 -0.70
N SER A 424 -18.81 11.80 -0.11
CA SER A 424 -19.25 13.13 -0.58
C SER A 424 -18.53 13.56 -1.87
N PHE A 425 -18.86 14.69 -2.44
CA PHE A 425 -18.10 15.25 -3.56
C PHE A 425 -16.66 15.62 -3.16
N THR A 426 -16.42 15.90 -1.87
CA THR A 426 -15.07 16.21 -1.37
C THR A 426 -14.16 14.99 -1.26
N GLY A 427 -14.72 13.79 -1.35
CA GLY A 427 -13.97 12.55 -1.29
C GLY A 427 -13.90 11.91 0.10
N MET A 428 -14.65 12.41 1.09
CA MET A 428 -14.77 11.79 2.41
C MET A 428 -16.18 11.26 2.62
N THR A 429 -16.37 10.24 3.46
CA THR A 429 -17.74 9.72 3.73
C THR A 429 -18.63 10.83 4.29
N GLY A 430 -19.76 11.06 3.64
CA GLY A 430 -20.61 12.20 4.00
C GLY A 430 -21.92 12.28 3.22
N PHE A 431 -22.41 13.50 3.13
CA PHE A 431 -23.60 13.88 2.37
C PHE A 431 -23.21 14.46 1.00
N ILE A 432 -23.54 15.67 0.68
CA ILE A 432 -23.11 16.34 -0.55
C ILE A 432 -21.69 16.85 -0.38
N ASN A 433 -21.47 17.79 0.55
CA ASN A 433 -20.16 18.35 0.93
C ASN A 433 -19.86 18.18 2.42
N THR A 434 -20.89 17.99 3.26
CA THR A 434 -20.72 17.87 4.69
C THR A 434 -20.37 16.45 5.11
N PRO A 435 -19.49 16.29 6.11
CA PRO A 435 -19.06 14.98 6.60
C PRO A 435 -20.15 14.27 7.40
N TRP A 436 -20.09 12.94 7.40
CA TRP A 436 -20.84 12.05 8.28
C TRP A 436 -20.01 11.68 9.52
N ALA A 437 -20.65 11.36 10.64
CA ALA A 437 -19.96 10.92 11.87
C ALA A 437 -19.37 9.49 11.81
N GLY A 438 -19.73 8.69 10.80
CA GLY A 438 -19.11 7.41 10.50
C GLY A 438 -18.02 7.52 9.42
N VAL A 439 -17.35 6.42 9.11
CA VAL A 439 -16.36 6.28 8.04
C VAL A 439 -16.76 5.16 7.10
N ILE A 440 -16.22 5.14 5.90
CA ILE A 440 -16.38 4.02 4.98
C ILE A 440 -15.92 2.72 5.65
N SER A 441 -16.61 1.62 5.35
CA SER A 441 -16.30 0.32 5.95
C SER A 441 -14.84 -0.06 5.78
N ASP A 442 -14.28 -0.73 6.79
CA ASP A 442 -12.92 -1.24 6.77
C ASP A 442 -12.63 -2.06 5.50
N ARG A 443 -11.45 -1.89 4.91
CA ARG A 443 -11.02 -2.53 3.65
C ARG A 443 -11.84 -2.13 2.41
N THR A 444 -12.72 -1.14 2.51
CA THR A 444 -13.46 -0.64 1.35
C THR A 444 -12.67 0.49 0.69
N LEU A 445 -12.47 0.35 -0.62
CA LEU A 445 -11.91 1.38 -1.49
C LEU A 445 -13.02 1.92 -2.38
N GLU A 446 -13.20 3.22 -2.43
CA GLU A 446 -14.09 3.89 -3.38
C GLU A 446 -13.29 4.84 -4.27
N ALA A 447 -13.39 4.65 -5.58
CA ALA A 447 -12.92 5.60 -6.57
C ALA A 447 -14.08 6.49 -6.98
N GLY A 448 -13.92 7.80 -6.89
CA GLY A 448 -14.96 8.80 -7.14
C GLY A 448 -14.57 9.82 -8.20
N PHE A 449 -15.59 10.32 -8.89
CA PHE A 449 -15.51 11.46 -9.78
C PHE A 449 -16.62 12.45 -9.44
N ALA A 450 -16.32 13.74 -9.48
CA ALA A 450 -17.31 14.80 -9.37
C ALA A 450 -16.97 15.98 -10.28
N SER A 451 -18.00 16.59 -10.86
CA SER A 451 -17.91 17.89 -11.53
C SER A 451 -18.46 18.95 -10.59
N ILE A 452 -17.64 19.94 -10.26
CA ILE A 452 -18.00 21.01 -9.33
C ILE A 452 -18.04 22.35 -10.07
N PRO A 453 -19.11 23.14 -9.89
CA PRO A 453 -19.22 24.42 -10.56
C PRO A 453 -18.17 25.41 -10.08
N LYS A 454 -17.81 26.32 -10.94
CA LYS A 454 -16.82 27.38 -10.76
C LYS A 454 -16.99 28.15 -9.44
N ALA A 455 -18.18 28.60 -9.14
CA ALA A 455 -18.46 29.45 -7.99
C ALA A 455 -18.16 28.80 -6.64
N TRP A 456 -18.19 27.47 -6.57
CA TRP A 456 -17.90 26.73 -5.34
C TRP A 456 -16.40 26.38 -5.24
N ALA A 457 -15.75 26.14 -6.39
CA ALA A 457 -14.41 25.53 -6.39
C ALA A 457 -13.27 26.50 -6.11
N TYR A 458 -13.28 27.75 -6.59
CA TYR A 458 -12.12 28.64 -6.54
C TYR A 458 -12.47 30.12 -6.41
N ASP A 459 -13.08 30.53 -5.34
CA ASP A 459 -13.19 31.96 -4.98
C ASP A 459 -13.43 32.88 -6.21
N HIS A 460 -14.31 32.48 -7.11
CA HIS A 460 -14.73 33.19 -8.33
C HIS A 460 -13.64 33.41 -9.41
N ARG A 461 -12.42 32.93 -9.23
CA ARG A 461 -11.30 33.16 -10.18
C ARG A 461 -11.22 32.14 -11.31
N GLY A 462 -11.86 30.98 -11.18
CA GLY A 462 -11.87 29.99 -12.25
C GLY A 462 -12.86 30.36 -13.37
N THR A 463 -12.56 30.02 -14.62
CA THR A 463 -13.43 30.29 -15.78
C THR A 463 -14.33 29.11 -16.13
N ASN A 464 -14.00 27.90 -15.67
CA ASN A 464 -14.67 26.65 -16.04
C ASN A 464 -14.99 25.78 -14.83
N GLU A 465 -15.83 24.78 -15.03
CA GLU A 465 -16.09 23.73 -14.05
C GLU A 465 -14.81 22.95 -13.71
N ASN A 466 -14.72 22.53 -12.46
CA ASN A 466 -13.61 21.73 -11.96
C ASN A 466 -14.00 20.26 -11.88
N GLN A 467 -13.06 19.40 -12.19
CA GLN A 467 -13.21 17.96 -12.10
C GLN A 467 -12.43 17.46 -10.90
N LEU A 468 -13.09 16.74 -10.01
CA LEU A 468 -12.49 16.10 -8.84
C LEU A 468 -12.46 14.60 -9.06
N PHE A 469 -11.31 14.02 -8.78
CA PHE A 469 -11.11 12.57 -8.73
C PHE A 469 -10.69 12.22 -7.30
N SER A 470 -11.37 11.30 -6.68
CA SER A 470 -11.08 10.88 -5.31
C SER A 470 -10.84 9.38 -5.21
N THR A 471 -10.02 9.00 -4.24
CA THR A 471 -9.84 7.62 -3.83
C THR A 471 -9.95 7.57 -2.32
N THR A 472 -11.02 6.99 -1.80
CA THR A 472 -11.33 6.93 -0.38
C THR A 472 -11.19 5.50 0.12
N LEU A 473 -10.50 5.32 1.23
CA LEU A 473 -10.18 4.01 1.80
C LEU A 473 -10.56 3.93 3.27
N GLY A 474 -11.31 2.91 3.64
CA GLY A 474 -11.41 2.43 5.03
C GLY A 474 -10.06 1.86 5.45
N PHE A 475 -9.17 2.74 5.96
CA PHE A 475 -7.80 2.39 6.29
C PHE A 475 -7.71 1.56 7.58
N LEU A 476 -8.59 1.80 8.53
CA LEU A 476 -8.79 1.01 9.76
C LEU A 476 -10.29 1.02 10.10
N PRO A 477 -10.78 0.14 10.98
CA PRO A 477 -12.21 0.09 11.32
C PRO A 477 -12.84 1.43 11.72
N ARG A 478 -12.02 2.39 12.17
CA ARG A 478 -12.44 3.73 12.61
C ARG A 478 -11.67 4.86 11.96
N VAL A 479 -10.88 4.56 10.94
CA VAL A 479 -10.05 5.56 10.24
C VAL A 479 -10.29 5.46 8.76
N GLU A 480 -10.61 6.57 8.17
CA GLU A 480 -10.76 6.76 6.74
C GLU A 480 -9.71 7.72 6.23
N THR A 481 -9.15 7.43 5.08
CA THR A 481 -8.23 8.30 4.37
C THR A 481 -8.72 8.53 2.95
N SER A 482 -8.48 9.71 2.41
CA SER A 482 -8.81 10.01 1.03
C SER A 482 -7.72 10.81 0.35
N LEU A 483 -7.51 10.48 -0.92
CA LEU A 483 -6.70 11.24 -1.84
C LEU A 483 -7.60 11.85 -2.88
N ARG A 484 -7.41 13.13 -3.18
CA ARG A 484 -8.19 13.85 -4.18
C ARG A 484 -7.26 14.59 -5.14
N TRP A 485 -7.56 14.51 -6.41
CA TRP A 485 -6.97 15.32 -7.47
C TRP A 485 -8.04 16.23 -8.04
N SER A 486 -7.76 17.52 -8.05
CA SER A 486 -8.63 18.53 -8.66
C SER A 486 -8.00 19.00 -9.95
N ARG A 487 -8.71 18.82 -11.05
CA ARG A 487 -8.33 19.38 -12.35
C ARG A 487 -9.06 20.69 -12.55
N ILE A 488 -8.29 21.78 -12.57
CA ILE A 488 -8.79 23.14 -12.63
C ILE A 488 -8.47 23.72 -14.01
N ARG A 489 -9.48 24.23 -14.70
CA ARG A 489 -9.31 24.89 -15.99
C ARG A 489 -9.45 26.39 -15.86
N GLY A 490 -8.62 27.16 -16.59
CA GLY A 490 -8.74 28.61 -16.71
C GLY A 490 -8.50 29.36 -15.39
N TYR A 491 -7.41 29.05 -14.71
CA TYR A 491 -7.00 29.76 -13.49
C TYR A 491 -6.33 31.11 -13.85
N HIS A 492 -6.98 32.22 -13.53
CA HIS A 492 -6.57 33.58 -13.94
C HIS A 492 -5.17 34.02 -13.52
N SER A 493 -4.58 33.44 -12.45
CA SER A 493 -3.19 33.79 -12.07
C SER A 493 -2.17 33.43 -13.13
N PHE A 494 -2.49 32.52 -14.03
CA PHE A 494 -1.62 32.11 -15.13
C PHE A 494 -1.97 32.76 -16.46
N GLU A 495 -3.19 33.23 -16.66
CA GLU A 495 -3.59 33.97 -17.85
C GLU A 495 -2.81 35.28 -18.02
N ALA A 496 -2.35 35.88 -16.91
CA ALA A 496 -1.46 37.06 -16.95
C ALA A 496 -0.05 36.74 -17.43
N ILE A 497 0.37 35.47 -17.34
CA ILE A 497 1.71 35.01 -17.73
C ILE A 497 1.68 34.28 -19.08
N VAL A 498 0.61 33.52 -19.34
CA VAL A 498 0.41 32.76 -20.57
C VAL A 498 -1.07 32.88 -20.99
N PRO A 499 -1.38 33.61 -22.05
CA PRO A 499 -2.75 33.89 -22.50
C PRO A 499 -3.40 32.68 -23.19
N ASP A 500 -3.23 31.46 -22.73
CA ASP A 500 -3.87 30.27 -23.30
C ASP A 500 -4.79 29.59 -22.28
N SER A 501 -6.09 29.62 -22.55
CA SER A 501 -7.15 28.97 -21.75
C SER A 501 -7.02 27.45 -21.62
N ARG A 502 -5.99 26.83 -22.22
CA ARG A 502 -5.70 25.38 -22.14
C ARG A 502 -4.86 24.99 -20.94
N LEU A 503 -4.36 25.93 -20.14
CA LEU A 503 -3.62 25.63 -18.93
C LEU A 503 -4.54 24.92 -17.92
N VAL A 504 -4.06 23.78 -17.44
CA VAL A 504 -4.74 22.95 -16.45
C VAL A 504 -3.85 22.88 -15.21
N ASP A 505 -4.36 23.39 -14.10
CA ASP A 505 -3.73 23.16 -12.79
C ASP A 505 -4.27 21.85 -12.20
N ILE A 506 -3.37 21.06 -11.61
CA ILE A 506 -3.73 19.83 -10.89
C ILE A 506 -3.35 20.04 -9.43
N ASP A 507 -4.36 20.13 -8.58
CA ASP A 507 -4.17 20.17 -7.14
C ASP A 507 -4.34 18.76 -6.54
N ARG A 508 -3.51 18.44 -5.55
CA ARG A 508 -3.46 17.15 -4.87
C ARG A 508 -3.72 17.35 -3.39
N MET A 509 -4.61 16.57 -2.84
CA MET A 509 -5.07 16.73 -1.47
C MET A 509 -5.10 15.38 -0.78
N ALA A 510 -4.63 15.36 0.46
CA ALA A 510 -4.75 14.23 1.37
C ALA A 510 -5.66 14.61 2.54
N SER A 511 -6.59 13.72 2.86
CA SER A 511 -7.59 13.91 3.91
C SER A 511 -7.64 12.69 4.82
N ALA A 512 -7.98 12.88 6.08
CA ALA A 512 -8.15 11.80 7.04
C ALA A 512 -9.26 12.11 8.04
N ARG A 513 -9.94 11.07 8.53
CA ARG A 513 -10.94 11.17 9.59
C ARG A 513 -10.85 9.99 10.54
N VAL A 514 -11.06 10.25 11.81
CA VAL A 514 -11.11 9.25 12.88
C VAL A 514 -12.45 9.31 13.60
N VAL A 515 -13.07 8.14 13.78
CA VAL A 515 -14.30 7.97 14.57
C VAL A 515 -13.90 7.73 16.03
N LEU A 516 -14.30 8.65 16.89
CA LEU A 516 -14.12 8.53 18.35
C LEU A 516 -15.25 7.69 18.96
N LEU A 517 -16.49 7.99 18.58
CA LEU A 517 -17.70 7.26 18.96
C LEU A 517 -18.46 6.83 17.71
N GLU A 518 -18.73 5.55 17.57
CA GLU A 518 -19.48 5.03 16.41
C GLU A 518 -20.95 5.43 16.47
N PRO A 519 -21.51 5.98 15.38
CA PRO A 519 -22.93 6.28 15.29
C PRO A 519 -23.72 4.95 15.31
N ARG A 520 -24.74 4.89 16.17
CA ARG A 520 -25.66 3.75 16.26
C ARG A 520 -27.09 4.27 16.23
N GLN A 521 -28.02 3.40 15.95
CA GLN A 521 -29.44 3.78 16.00
C GLN A 521 -29.78 4.36 17.38
N ASN A 522 -30.29 5.59 17.39
CA ASN A 522 -30.62 6.38 18.57
C ASN A 522 -29.43 6.80 19.47
N LEU A 523 -28.19 6.61 18.99
CA LEU A 523 -26.99 7.08 19.69
C LEU A 523 -26.12 7.88 18.71
N PRO A 524 -25.83 9.15 19.00
CA PRO A 524 -24.97 9.94 18.15
C PRO A 524 -23.52 9.45 18.21
N GLY A 525 -22.89 9.39 17.04
CA GLY A 525 -21.46 9.20 16.89
C GLY A 525 -20.70 10.52 16.98
N LEU A 526 -19.38 10.45 17.06
CA LEU A 526 -18.48 11.61 17.05
C LEU A 526 -17.24 11.29 16.23
N SER A 527 -16.89 12.16 15.31
CA SER A 527 -15.67 12.05 14.50
C SER A 527 -14.94 13.39 14.42
N LEU A 528 -13.62 13.29 14.27
CA LEU A 528 -12.73 14.40 13.95
C LEU A 528 -12.13 14.16 12.58
N GLY A 529 -12.10 15.20 11.75
CA GLY A 529 -11.57 15.08 10.39
C GLY A 529 -10.77 16.30 9.98
N VAL A 530 -9.86 16.05 9.05
CA VAL A 530 -9.13 17.08 8.32
C VAL A 530 -9.19 16.73 6.83
N GLU A 531 -9.68 17.66 6.03
CA GLU A 531 -9.64 17.59 4.57
C GLU A 531 -8.60 18.55 4.04
N ASP A 532 -7.93 18.16 2.96
CA ASP A 532 -6.82 18.93 2.39
C ASP A 532 -5.76 19.29 3.44
N ALA A 533 -5.36 18.28 4.25
CA ALA A 533 -4.33 18.44 5.27
C ALA A 533 -2.96 18.73 4.65
N ARG A 534 -2.72 18.19 3.45
CA ARG A 534 -1.51 18.37 2.64
C ARG A 534 -1.90 18.66 1.19
N GLY A 535 -1.14 19.54 0.57
CA GLY A 535 -1.38 20.11 -0.75
C GLY A 535 -1.33 21.63 -0.68
N GLN A 536 -2.03 22.30 -1.58
CA GLN A 536 -2.09 23.76 -1.58
C GLN A 536 -3.11 24.33 -0.58
N ARG A 537 -3.82 23.47 0.13
CA ARG A 537 -4.88 23.83 1.09
C ARG A 537 -5.94 24.76 0.50
N ARG A 538 -6.35 24.47 -0.73
CA ARG A 538 -7.36 25.28 -1.43
C ARG A 538 -8.77 24.97 -0.96
N PHE A 539 -9.01 23.75 -0.44
CA PHE A 539 -10.32 23.27 0.05
C PHE A 539 -10.20 22.72 1.48
N HIS A 540 -9.43 23.41 2.30
CA HIS A 540 -9.15 22.93 3.65
C HIS A 540 -10.38 22.93 4.54
N SER A 541 -10.55 21.90 5.35
CA SER A 541 -11.49 21.83 6.45
C SER A 541 -10.88 21.04 7.60
N THR A 542 -10.96 21.56 8.81
CA THR A 542 -10.73 20.81 10.04
C THR A 542 -12.02 20.88 10.84
N TYR A 543 -12.58 19.74 11.23
CA TYR A 543 -13.92 19.72 11.81
C TYR A 543 -14.11 18.64 12.86
N ALA A 544 -15.10 18.87 13.73
CA ALA A 544 -15.76 17.86 14.52
C ALA A 544 -17.19 17.67 14.01
N VAL A 545 -17.62 16.43 13.87
CA VAL A 545 -18.97 16.10 13.41
C VAL A 545 -19.60 15.05 14.31
N THR A 546 -20.84 15.28 14.71
CA THR A 546 -21.72 14.33 15.37
C THR A 546 -22.85 13.94 14.45
N GLY A 547 -23.39 12.74 14.61
CA GLY A 547 -24.53 12.31 13.80
C GLY A 547 -25.05 10.95 14.22
N MET A 548 -26.30 10.70 13.89
CA MET A 548 -26.95 9.43 14.20
C MET A 548 -27.86 8.96 13.07
N PRO A 549 -27.92 7.64 12.82
CA PRO A 549 -28.94 7.07 11.96
C PRO A 549 -30.28 7.01 12.72
N PHE A 550 -31.38 7.18 11.98
CA PHE A 550 -32.72 7.02 12.51
C PHE A 550 -33.60 6.23 11.54
N SER A 551 -34.74 5.77 12.04
CA SER A 551 -35.78 5.15 11.22
C SER A 551 -37.13 5.78 11.59
N LEU A 552 -37.85 6.30 10.61
CA LEU A 552 -39.16 6.91 10.79
C LEU A 552 -40.14 6.27 9.82
N ALA A 553 -41.18 5.64 10.32
CA ALA A 553 -42.22 4.96 9.52
C ALA A 553 -41.65 3.99 8.45
N GLY A 554 -40.54 3.28 8.76
CA GLY A 554 -39.87 2.34 7.85
C GLY A 554 -38.87 3.00 6.89
N ILE A 555 -38.83 4.33 6.82
CA ILE A 555 -37.82 5.08 6.04
C ILE A 555 -36.57 5.25 6.89
N GLN A 556 -35.42 4.82 6.33
CA GLN A 556 -34.13 5.03 6.96
C GLN A 556 -33.64 6.44 6.70
N GLY A 557 -32.96 7.03 7.68
CA GLY A 557 -32.37 8.35 7.52
C GLY A 557 -31.12 8.55 8.37
N ARG A 558 -30.43 9.65 8.12
CA ARG A 558 -29.25 10.07 8.90
C ARG A 558 -29.33 11.59 9.14
N LEU A 559 -28.92 12.00 10.34
CA LEU A 559 -28.76 13.40 10.70
C LEU A 559 -27.33 13.65 11.16
N ALA A 560 -26.73 14.74 10.75
CA ALA A 560 -25.44 15.18 11.20
C ALA A 560 -25.43 16.67 11.50
N ALA A 561 -24.62 17.06 12.49
CA ALA A 561 -24.27 18.44 12.79
C ALA A 561 -22.81 18.53 13.18
N GLY A 562 -22.15 19.63 12.89
CA GLY A 562 -20.75 19.78 13.19
C GLY A 562 -20.28 21.22 13.20
N TYR A 563 -18.99 21.37 13.44
CA TYR A 563 -18.33 22.66 13.48
C TYR A 563 -16.95 22.57 12.81
N GLY A 564 -16.70 23.48 11.88
CA GLY A 564 -15.44 23.67 11.19
C GLY A 564 -14.55 24.68 11.91
N PHE A 565 -13.26 24.32 12.04
CA PHE A 565 -12.24 25.10 12.76
C PHE A 565 -11.18 25.61 11.80
N ARG A 566 -10.66 26.82 12.03
CA ARG A 566 -9.52 27.40 11.32
C ARG A 566 -8.20 27.06 12.03
N ILE A 567 -7.82 25.78 12.07
CA ILE A 567 -6.59 25.37 12.77
C ILE A 567 -5.35 25.63 11.90
N PHE A 568 -5.44 25.36 10.59
CA PHE A 568 -4.34 25.57 9.66
C PHE A 568 -4.65 26.71 8.69
N THR A 569 -3.64 27.48 8.32
CA THR A 569 -3.78 28.51 7.30
C THR A 569 -4.12 27.89 5.94
N ALA A 570 -5.17 28.35 5.30
CA ALA A 570 -5.66 27.85 4.03
C ALA A 570 -6.07 28.99 3.09
N MET A 571 -6.09 28.73 1.79
CA MET A 571 -6.60 29.70 0.80
C MET A 571 -8.12 29.84 0.92
N ARG A 572 -8.82 28.74 1.15
CA ARG A 572 -10.25 28.70 1.42
C ARG A 572 -10.56 27.63 2.46
N TYR A 573 -11.50 27.93 3.36
CA TYR A 573 -12.10 26.97 4.27
C TYR A 573 -13.45 26.56 3.70
N VAL A 574 -13.64 25.25 3.45
CA VAL A 574 -14.90 24.71 2.91
C VAL A 574 -15.94 24.61 4.01
N LEU A 575 -15.53 24.19 5.22
CA LEU A 575 -16.36 24.19 6.40
C LEU A 575 -15.77 25.18 7.42
N ASP A 576 -16.49 26.26 7.70
CA ASP A 576 -16.07 27.32 8.60
C ASP A 576 -17.24 27.73 9.52
N GLY A 577 -17.23 27.24 10.75
CA GLY A 577 -18.35 27.38 11.67
C GLY A 577 -19.33 26.21 11.62
N THR A 578 -20.59 26.46 11.92
CA THR A 578 -21.61 25.42 12.02
C THR A 578 -22.03 24.87 10.66
N PHE A 579 -22.19 23.58 10.55
CA PHE A 579 -22.77 22.88 9.40
C PHE A 579 -23.71 21.77 9.86
N GLY A 580 -24.55 21.27 8.95
CA GLY A 580 -25.42 20.16 9.26
C GLY A 580 -26.09 19.59 8.03
N ALA A 581 -26.51 18.33 8.12
CA ALA A 581 -27.16 17.64 7.02
C ALA A 581 -28.20 16.62 7.49
N ALA A 582 -29.15 16.36 6.61
CA ALA A 582 -30.16 15.33 6.72
C ALA A 582 -30.20 14.49 5.45
N GLU A 583 -30.36 13.19 5.59
CA GLU A 583 -30.55 12.24 4.50
C GLU A 583 -31.74 11.36 4.81
N LEU A 584 -32.57 11.10 3.80
CA LEU A 584 -33.65 10.12 3.82
C LEU A 584 -33.43 9.10 2.71
N SER A 585 -33.61 7.84 3.02
CA SER A 585 -33.53 6.72 2.08
C SER A 585 -34.90 6.05 1.96
N PRO A 586 -35.81 6.61 1.14
CA PRO A 586 -37.16 6.07 0.97
C PRO A 586 -37.15 4.69 0.29
N LEU A 587 -36.11 4.43 -0.49
CA LEU A 587 -35.87 3.15 -1.16
C LEU A 587 -34.39 2.74 -0.95
N PRO A 588 -34.06 1.45 -0.96
CA PRO A 588 -32.68 0.99 -0.73
C PRO A 588 -31.66 1.55 -1.74
N TRP A 589 -32.11 1.92 -2.92
CA TRP A 589 -31.28 2.44 -4.01
C TRP A 589 -31.36 3.95 -4.21
N LEU A 590 -32.27 4.66 -3.46
CA LEU A 590 -32.52 6.10 -3.60
C LEU A 590 -32.25 6.81 -2.28
N ARG A 591 -31.54 7.92 -2.32
CA ARG A 591 -31.28 8.83 -1.20
C ARG A 591 -31.61 10.26 -1.60
N ALA A 592 -32.26 10.97 -0.71
CA ALA A 592 -32.48 12.41 -0.81
C ALA A 592 -31.71 13.10 0.32
N GLN A 593 -31.02 14.17 0.01
CA GLN A 593 -30.12 14.87 0.93
C GLN A 593 -30.41 16.36 0.94
N LEU A 594 -30.35 16.96 2.12
CA LEU A 594 -30.40 18.40 2.34
C LEU A 594 -29.28 18.73 3.33
N GLU A 595 -28.46 19.72 3.02
CA GLU A 595 -27.37 20.15 3.90
C GLU A 595 -27.18 21.66 3.91
N TYR A 596 -26.63 22.14 5.01
CA TYR A 596 -26.07 23.48 5.18
C TYR A 596 -24.55 23.33 5.42
N ASP A 597 -23.74 23.82 4.49
CA ASP A 597 -22.28 23.60 4.43
C ASP A 597 -21.45 24.70 5.12
N SER A 598 -21.98 25.38 6.11
CA SER A 598 -21.47 26.57 6.80
C SER A 598 -21.68 27.88 6.04
N GLU A 599 -22.03 27.85 4.78
CA GLU A 599 -22.22 29.05 3.94
C GLU A 599 -23.64 29.10 3.39
N LYS A 600 -24.08 28.04 2.71
CA LYS A 600 -25.36 27.99 2.01
C LYS A 600 -25.99 26.59 2.09
N TRP A 601 -27.23 26.51 1.62
CA TRP A 601 -27.98 25.27 1.52
C TRP A 601 -27.71 24.55 0.20
N ASN A 602 -27.62 23.23 0.24
CA ASN A 602 -27.49 22.33 -0.89
C ASN A 602 -28.54 21.22 -0.81
N ALA A 603 -29.08 20.79 -1.96
CA ALA A 603 -29.96 19.65 -2.04
C ALA A 603 -29.43 18.63 -3.05
N GLY A 604 -29.60 17.34 -2.77
CA GLY A 604 -29.04 16.30 -3.62
C GLY A 604 -29.83 15.01 -3.65
N LEU A 605 -29.60 14.24 -4.70
CA LEU A 605 -30.14 12.91 -4.90
C LEU A 605 -28.99 11.94 -5.17
N GLY A 606 -29.04 10.78 -4.54
CA GLY A 606 -28.12 9.69 -4.75
C GLY A 606 -28.83 8.44 -5.23
N LEU A 607 -28.25 7.76 -6.22
CA LEU A 607 -28.74 6.50 -6.77
C LEU A 607 -27.69 5.41 -6.64
N ASN A 608 -28.10 4.23 -6.23
CA ASN A 608 -27.26 3.03 -6.13
C ASN A 608 -27.85 1.93 -7.06
N PRO A 609 -27.67 2.05 -8.40
CA PRO A 609 -28.34 1.18 -9.36
C PRO A 609 -27.81 -0.25 -9.33
N TRP A 610 -26.52 -0.44 -8.99
CA TRP A 610 -25.84 -1.74 -8.87
C TRP A 610 -24.93 -1.78 -7.66
N ALA A 611 -24.62 -2.96 -7.20
CA ALA A 611 -23.64 -3.14 -6.13
C ALA A 611 -22.30 -2.47 -6.48
N GLY A 612 -21.88 -1.54 -5.63
CA GLY A 612 -20.65 -0.78 -5.80
C GLY A 612 -20.76 0.50 -6.64
N LEU A 613 -21.71 0.65 -7.57
CA LEU A 613 -21.88 1.88 -8.36
C LEU A 613 -22.80 2.87 -7.64
N ARG A 614 -22.36 4.10 -7.53
CA ARG A 614 -23.08 5.22 -6.92
C ARG A 614 -23.10 6.40 -7.88
N LEU A 615 -24.28 6.93 -8.14
CA LEU A 615 -24.47 8.12 -8.95
C LEU A 615 -25.08 9.22 -8.07
N ARG A 616 -24.65 10.45 -8.27
CA ARG A 616 -25.07 11.61 -7.47
C ARG A 616 -25.37 12.80 -8.36
N ALA A 617 -26.40 13.53 -8.00
CA ALA A 617 -26.71 14.84 -8.54
C ALA A 617 -27.03 15.78 -7.38
N ALA A 618 -26.46 16.95 -7.36
CA ALA A 618 -26.73 17.94 -6.34
C ALA A 618 -26.84 19.34 -6.92
N LEU A 619 -27.77 20.11 -6.37
CA LEU A 619 -27.91 21.53 -6.63
C LEU A 619 -27.15 22.26 -5.52
N LEU A 620 -25.94 22.71 -5.84
CA LEU A 620 -25.06 23.41 -4.89
C LEU A 620 -25.52 24.87 -4.79
N HIS A 621 -25.71 25.32 -3.54
CA HIS A 621 -26.21 26.66 -3.19
C HIS A 621 -27.57 27.00 -3.85
N PHE A 622 -28.31 25.98 -4.29
CA PHE A 622 -29.52 26.13 -5.14
C PHE A 622 -29.27 26.90 -6.44
N GLU A 623 -28.02 27.04 -6.88
CA GLU A 623 -27.63 27.84 -8.04
C GLU A 623 -27.03 26.97 -9.16
N SER A 624 -26.30 25.88 -8.82
CA SER A 624 -25.50 25.15 -9.80
C SER A 624 -25.63 23.65 -9.64
N LEU A 625 -25.86 22.95 -10.74
CA LEU A 625 -25.90 21.48 -10.78
C LEU A 625 -24.49 20.90 -10.72
N SER A 626 -24.28 19.96 -9.84
CA SER A 626 -23.08 19.14 -9.74
C SER A 626 -23.44 17.68 -9.91
N LEU A 627 -22.62 16.94 -10.63
CA LEU A 627 -22.80 15.51 -10.89
C LEU A 627 -21.59 14.74 -10.38
N GLY A 628 -21.81 13.55 -9.88
CA GLY A 628 -20.75 12.66 -9.43
C GLY A 628 -21.08 11.19 -9.63
N ALA A 629 -20.03 10.39 -9.69
CA ALA A 629 -20.10 8.95 -9.74
C ALA A 629 -19.01 8.35 -8.84
N GLY A 630 -19.30 7.21 -8.24
CA GLY A 630 -18.33 6.47 -7.45
C GLY A 630 -18.46 4.97 -7.66
N TRP A 631 -17.34 4.29 -7.55
CA TRP A 631 -17.29 2.82 -7.58
C TRP A 631 -16.54 2.32 -6.37
N SER A 632 -17.17 1.44 -5.59
CA SER A 632 -16.57 0.84 -4.40
C SER A 632 -16.28 -0.65 -4.58
N LEU A 633 -15.15 -1.09 -4.01
CA LEU A 633 -14.74 -2.48 -3.93
C LEU A 633 -14.17 -2.79 -2.55
N THR A 634 -14.18 -4.06 -2.14
CA THR A 634 -13.55 -4.52 -0.89
C THR A 634 -12.20 -5.17 -1.21
N LEU A 635 -11.12 -4.71 -0.50
CA LEU A 635 -9.75 -5.19 -0.63
C LEU A 635 -9.53 -6.51 0.13
#